data_591b2095ae9108b1f414e2e84a43a68d
#
_entry.id   591b2095ae9108b1f414e2e84a43a68d
#
_cell.length_a   1.000
_cell.length_b   1.000
_cell.length_c   1.000
_cell.angle_alpha   90.00
_cell.angle_beta   90.00
_cell.angle_gamma   90.00
#
_symmetry.space_group_name_H-M   'P 1'
#
loop_
_entity.id
_entity.type
_entity.pdbx_description
1 polymer ?
#
loop_
_entity_poly.entity_id
_entity_poly.type
_entity_poly.pdbx_seq_one_letter_code
_entity_poly.pdbx_strand_id
1 'polypeptide(L)'
;MKTVAIIGTFDTKGEEFAYVKTRFEELGINTITIHCGVFDPQTMPDVTNTEVAAAVDIEMSTIAEKKDRAFATETMTRGVEKLLPTLYANGRFDGVFSMGGSGGTAIATAGMRKLPVGVPKVMVSTMASGDTSPYVGASDIAMFPSIVDVAGINSFSATIFNNAVAAMTGMLEHAAPKHEDSKPLVAATMFGVTTPAIQKAQAYLESNGYEVLVFHATGTGGKCMESLINGGFIKGVLDLTTTEWCDEIAGGVLNAGPDRCSAAALNGVPAVVSVGADDMVNFGPWDTVPEHYQSRNLYKHNPTVTLMRTTVEENEQIGRAIADKVNMSIGPCAVMLPLKGVSMIDAEGQPFYGPEEDAALFQVLRDEIDPTKAELIEMDAHVNDDEFAIAAAQKLIDLMNQ
;
A
#
# COMPACT_ATOMS: atom_id res chain seq x y z
N MET A 1 -5.71 10.13 -28.60
CA MET A 1 -6.46 8.87 -28.51
C MET A 1 -5.90 8.11 -27.31
N LYS A 2 -6.75 7.54 -26.48
CA LYS A 2 -6.33 6.80 -25.28
C LYS A 2 -5.77 5.43 -25.65
N THR A 3 -4.83 4.92 -24.86
CA THR A 3 -4.17 3.63 -25.09
C THR A 3 -4.34 2.74 -23.85
N VAL A 4 -4.75 1.49 -24.05
CA VAL A 4 -4.82 0.47 -23.00
C VAL A 4 -3.69 -0.55 -23.17
N ALA A 5 -2.98 -0.86 -22.06
CA ALA A 5 -2.06 -2.00 -22.01
C ALA A 5 -2.86 -3.28 -21.72
N ILE A 6 -2.75 -4.26 -22.60
CA ILE A 6 -3.36 -5.58 -22.43
C ILE A 6 -2.26 -6.56 -22.04
N ILE A 7 -2.29 -7.01 -20.78
CA ILE A 7 -1.29 -7.95 -20.24
C ILE A 7 -1.88 -9.35 -20.21
N GLY A 8 -1.14 -10.35 -20.70
CA GLY A 8 -1.63 -11.71 -20.64
C GLY A 8 -0.69 -12.79 -21.12
N THR A 9 -1.14 -14.03 -20.97
CA THR A 9 -0.47 -15.23 -21.45
C THR A 9 -0.96 -15.57 -22.85
N PHE A 10 -0.44 -14.88 -23.86
CA PHE A 10 -0.87 -15.02 -25.28
C PHE A 10 -0.49 -16.37 -25.90
N ASP A 11 0.32 -17.16 -25.22
CA ASP A 11 0.61 -18.56 -25.56
C ASP A 11 -0.58 -19.49 -25.31
N THR A 12 -1.31 -19.26 -24.20
CA THR A 12 -2.40 -20.13 -23.75
C THR A 12 -3.80 -19.54 -23.96
N LYS A 13 -3.91 -18.21 -24.07
CA LYS A 13 -5.17 -17.45 -24.16
C LYS A 13 -5.14 -16.42 -25.29
N GLY A 14 -4.40 -16.71 -26.36
CA GLY A 14 -4.22 -15.77 -27.47
C GLY A 14 -5.52 -15.38 -28.16
N GLU A 15 -6.45 -16.33 -28.33
CA GLU A 15 -7.75 -16.08 -28.97
C GLU A 15 -8.60 -15.11 -28.17
N GLU A 16 -8.67 -15.31 -26.85
CA GLU A 16 -9.44 -14.45 -25.94
C GLU A 16 -8.86 -13.03 -25.90
N PHE A 17 -7.52 -12.91 -25.85
CA PHE A 17 -6.86 -11.61 -25.88
C PHE A 17 -6.99 -10.90 -27.22
N ALA A 18 -6.96 -11.64 -28.34
CA ALA A 18 -7.21 -11.08 -29.66
C ALA A 18 -8.65 -10.53 -29.77
N TYR A 19 -9.63 -11.25 -29.23
CA TYR A 19 -11.00 -10.79 -29.17
C TYR A 19 -11.11 -9.47 -28.40
N VAL A 20 -10.58 -9.40 -27.20
CA VAL A 20 -10.62 -8.18 -26.36
C VAL A 20 -9.89 -7.02 -27.03
N LYS A 21 -8.72 -7.26 -27.63
CA LYS A 21 -7.98 -6.26 -28.41
C LYS A 21 -8.86 -5.66 -29.51
N THR A 22 -9.49 -6.50 -30.32
CA THR A 22 -10.40 -6.06 -31.39
C THR A 22 -11.54 -5.21 -30.83
N ARG A 23 -12.13 -5.61 -29.68
CA ARG A 23 -13.21 -4.84 -29.07
C ARG A 23 -12.77 -3.44 -28.59
N PHE A 24 -11.56 -3.30 -28.06
CA PHE A 24 -11.02 -1.96 -27.71
C PHE A 24 -10.81 -1.11 -28.97
N GLU A 25 -10.25 -1.68 -30.02
CA GLU A 25 -9.98 -0.98 -31.28
C GLU A 25 -11.29 -0.52 -31.97
N GLU A 26 -12.35 -1.35 -31.94
CA GLU A 26 -13.68 -0.97 -32.44
C GLU A 26 -14.31 0.20 -31.66
N LEU A 27 -13.94 0.36 -30.37
CA LEU A 27 -14.35 1.49 -29.53
C LEU A 27 -13.42 2.72 -29.64
N GLY A 28 -12.44 2.69 -30.55
CA GLY A 28 -11.52 3.79 -30.77
C GLY A 28 -10.40 3.92 -29.73
N ILE A 29 -10.14 2.86 -28.94
CA ILE A 29 -9.05 2.81 -27.96
C ILE A 29 -7.84 2.10 -28.61
N ASN A 30 -6.67 2.75 -28.59
CA ASN A 30 -5.43 2.11 -28.98
C ASN A 30 -5.04 1.01 -27.99
N THR A 31 -4.30 0.02 -28.47
CA THR A 31 -3.84 -1.09 -27.62
C THR A 31 -2.33 -1.26 -27.70
N ILE A 32 -1.73 -1.65 -26.59
CA ILE A 32 -0.38 -2.19 -26.50
C ILE A 32 -0.46 -3.54 -25.79
N THR A 33 0.05 -4.58 -26.40
CA THR A 33 -0.02 -5.96 -25.90
C THR A 33 1.28 -6.36 -25.21
N ILE A 34 1.19 -6.92 -24.00
CA ILE A 34 2.33 -7.33 -23.18
C ILE A 34 2.21 -8.82 -22.87
N HIS A 35 3.09 -9.63 -23.45
CA HIS A 35 3.08 -11.07 -23.24
C HIS A 35 3.88 -11.46 -22.00
N CYS A 36 3.20 -12.11 -21.04
CA CYS A 36 3.80 -12.62 -19.82
C CYS A 36 3.75 -14.15 -19.67
N GLY A 37 3.40 -14.87 -20.72
CA GLY A 37 3.52 -16.32 -20.80
C GLY A 37 4.96 -16.77 -21.07
N VAL A 38 5.24 -18.05 -20.91
CA VAL A 38 6.61 -18.60 -21.03
C VAL A 38 6.87 -19.31 -22.38
N PHE A 39 5.80 -19.57 -23.13
CA PHE A 39 5.88 -20.19 -24.46
C PHE A 39 5.69 -19.15 -25.56
N ASP A 40 5.85 -19.59 -26.82
CA ASP A 40 5.65 -18.71 -27.95
C ASP A 40 4.19 -18.24 -28.04
N PRO A 41 3.95 -16.95 -28.22
CA PRO A 41 2.61 -16.40 -28.29
C PRO A 41 1.93 -16.78 -29.63
N GLN A 42 0.61 -16.95 -29.60
CA GLN A 42 -0.18 -17.23 -30.80
C GLN A 42 -0.23 -16.03 -31.78
N THR A 43 -0.06 -14.82 -31.26
CA THR A 43 0.02 -13.58 -32.04
C THR A 43 1.18 -12.74 -31.51
N MET A 44 1.91 -12.05 -32.38
CA MET A 44 3.07 -11.24 -31.99
C MET A 44 2.64 -10.09 -31.08
N PRO A 45 3.18 -10.02 -29.84
CA PRO A 45 2.88 -8.93 -28.91
C PRO A 45 3.75 -7.70 -29.22
N ASP A 46 3.32 -6.53 -28.72
CA ASP A 46 4.12 -5.30 -28.81
C ASP A 46 5.28 -5.30 -27.80
N VAL A 47 5.12 -6.01 -26.68
CA VAL A 47 6.14 -6.26 -25.66
C VAL A 47 6.22 -7.76 -25.40
N THR A 48 7.39 -8.32 -25.64
CA THR A 48 7.64 -9.76 -25.59
C THR A 48 7.88 -10.26 -24.15
N ASN A 49 7.67 -11.55 -23.93
CA ASN A 49 8.05 -12.19 -22.67
C ASN A 49 9.57 -12.10 -22.39
N THR A 50 10.39 -12.03 -23.43
CA THR A 50 11.84 -11.80 -23.31
C THR A 50 12.11 -10.43 -22.68
N GLU A 51 11.40 -9.38 -23.10
CA GLU A 51 11.53 -8.04 -22.49
C GLU A 51 11.03 -8.02 -21.05
N VAL A 52 9.96 -8.76 -20.74
CA VAL A 52 9.45 -8.91 -19.38
C VAL A 52 10.48 -9.59 -18.47
N ALA A 53 11.08 -10.71 -18.91
CA ALA A 53 12.10 -11.44 -18.15
C ALA A 53 13.40 -10.61 -18.01
N ALA A 54 13.81 -9.91 -19.06
CA ALA A 54 14.97 -9.04 -19.06
C ALA A 54 14.85 -7.87 -18.08
N ALA A 55 13.64 -7.41 -17.77
CA ALA A 55 13.43 -6.39 -16.77
C ALA A 55 13.93 -6.77 -15.35
N VAL A 56 14.11 -8.08 -15.09
CA VAL A 56 14.67 -8.63 -13.84
C VAL A 56 15.99 -9.37 -14.06
N ASP A 57 16.67 -9.06 -15.16
CA ASP A 57 17.99 -9.62 -15.54
C ASP A 57 17.99 -11.14 -15.70
N ILE A 58 16.88 -11.72 -16.18
CA ILE A 58 16.72 -13.16 -16.44
C ILE A 58 16.43 -13.39 -17.93
N GLU A 59 17.15 -14.35 -18.54
CA GLU A 59 16.90 -14.76 -19.92
C GLU A 59 15.80 -15.84 -19.99
N MET A 60 14.98 -15.81 -21.02
CA MET A 60 13.92 -16.81 -21.24
C MET A 60 14.46 -18.24 -21.36
N SER A 61 15.69 -18.42 -21.89
CA SER A 61 16.40 -19.70 -21.92
C SER A 61 16.57 -20.32 -20.53
N THR A 62 16.90 -19.49 -19.52
CA THR A 62 17.03 -19.93 -18.12
C THR A 62 15.70 -20.43 -17.55
N ILE A 63 14.59 -19.77 -17.89
CA ILE A 63 13.25 -20.20 -17.48
C ILE A 63 12.90 -21.54 -18.14
N ALA A 64 13.16 -21.67 -19.43
CA ALA A 64 12.89 -22.88 -20.20
C ALA A 64 13.71 -24.10 -19.72
N GLU A 65 14.99 -23.90 -19.38
CA GLU A 65 15.90 -24.95 -18.90
C GLU A 65 15.49 -25.49 -17.52
N LYS A 66 15.05 -24.61 -16.60
CA LYS A 66 14.64 -25.02 -15.26
C LYS A 66 13.38 -25.87 -15.25
N LYS A 67 12.48 -25.72 -16.21
CA LYS A 67 11.19 -26.42 -16.30
C LYS A 67 10.37 -26.36 -15.00
N ASP A 68 10.56 -25.29 -14.23
CA ASP A 68 9.90 -25.04 -12.97
C ASP A 68 8.82 -23.98 -13.15
N ARG A 69 7.57 -24.39 -13.01
CA ARG A 69 6.41 -23.49 -13.17
C ARG A 69 6.38 -22.39 -12.11
N ALA A 70 6.78 -22.69 -10.87
CA ALA A 70 6.76 -21.69 -9.79
C ALA A 70 7.80 -20.61 -10.09
N PHE A 71 9.03 -21.01 -10.42
CA PHE A 71 10.10 -20.09 -10.81
C PHE A 71 9.72 -19.25 -12.04
N ALA A 72 9.10 -19.86 -13.04
CA ALA A 72 8.64 -19.14 -14.24
C ALA A 72 7.58 -18.08 -13.89
N THR A 73 6.57 -18.46 -13.11
CA THR A 73 5.51 -17.53 -12.69
C THR A 73 6.08 -16.40 -11.83
N GLU A 74 6.96 -16.69 -10.86
CA GLU A 74 7.60 -15.69 -10.02
C GLU A 74 8.44 -14.71 -10.85
N THR A 75 9.26 -15.23 -11.78
CA THR A 75 10.09 -14.39 -12.66
C THR A 75 9.24 -13.45 -13.51
N MET A 76 8.20 -13.96 -14.14
CA MET A 76 7.31 -13.14 -14.97
C MET A 76 6.53 -12.13 -14.13
N THR A 77 6.12 -12.50 -12.93
CA THR A 77 5.47 -11.57 -11.98
C THR A 77 6.39 -10.40 -11.64
N ARG A 78 7.62 -10.66 -11.22
CA ARG A 78 8.63 -9.64 -10.92
C ARG A 78 8.98 -8.80 -12.14
N GLY A 79 9.04 -9.42 -13.32
CA GLY A 79 9.26 -8.73 -14.60
C GLY A 79 8.17 -7.71 -14.90
N VAL A 80 6.90 -8.11 -14.75
CA VAL A 80 5.74 -7.21 -14.95
C VAL A 80 5.72 -6.10 -13.90
N GLU A 81 6.02 -6.41 -12.62
CA GLU A 81 6.10 -5.40 -11.55
C GLU A 81 7.11 -4.29 -11.85
N LYS A 82 8.23 -4.61 -12.50
CA LYS A 82 9.29 -3.64 -12.83
C LYS A 82 9.03 -2.93 -14.17
N LEU A 83 8.55 -3.66 -15.16
CA LEU A 83 8.37 -3.14 -16.51
C LEU A 83 7.15 -2.23 -16.64
N LEU A 84 6.02 -2.61 -16.04
CA LEU A 84 4.75 -1.91 -16.25
C LEU A 84 4.78 -0.45 -15.78
N PRO A 85 5.32 -0.11 -14.59
CA PRO A 85 5.49 1.30 -14.18
C PRO A 85 6.41 2.09 -15.11
N THR A 86 7.46 1.46 -15.64
CA THR A 86 8.38 2.10 -16.58
C THR A 86 7.68 2.45 -17.90
N LEU A 87 6.88 1.54 -18.43
CA LEU A 87 6.09 1.81 -19.64
C LEU A 87 5.05 2.93 -19.41
N TYR A 88 4.41 2.93 -18.25
CA TYR A 88 3.46 3.98 -17.87
C TYR A 88 4.14 5.35 -17.75
N ALA A 89 5.25 5.45 -17.04
CA ALA A 89 6.02 6.68 -16.88
C ALA A 89 6.52 7.25 -18.22
N ASN A 90 6.77 6.37 -19.20
CA ASN A 90 7.13 6.75 -20.57
C ASN A 90 5.91 7.07 -21.46
N GLY A 91 4.69 7.13 -20.89
CA GLY A 91 3.47 7.50 -21.60
C GLY A 91 3.02 6.47 -22.67
N ARG A 92 3.43 5.19 -22.52
CA ARG A 92 3.11 4.14 -23.50
C ARG A 92 1.63 3.72 -23.43
N PHE A 93 0.94 3.94 -22.31
CA PHE A 93 -0.48 3.65 -22.13
C PHE A 93 -1.09 4.56 -21.05
N ASP A 94 -2.44 4.63 -21.04
CA ASP A 94 -3.24 5.41 -20.09
C ASP A 94 -3.92 4.54 -19.04
N GLY A 95 -4.06 3.24 -19.29
CA GLY A 95 -4.67 2.29 -18.36
C GLY A 95 -4.33 0.85 -18.71
N VAL A 96 -4.65 -0.11 -17.84
CA VAL A 96 -4.25 -1.51 -17.98
C VAL A 96 -5.41 -2.46 -17.82
N PHE A 97 -5.47 -3.45 -18.70
CA PHE A 97 -6.48 -4.51 -18.75
C PHE A 97 -5.82 -5.88 -18.75
N SER A 98 -6.40 -6.83 -18.04
CA SER A 98 -6.01 -8.24 -18.14
C SER A 98 -7.19 -9.17 -17.89
N MET A 99 -7.00 -10.47 -18.23
CA MET A 99 -7.95 -11.53 -17.90
C MET A 99 -7.23 -12.87 -17.71
N GLY A 100 -7.78 -13.73 -16.86
CA GLY A 100 -7.23 -15.07 -16.66
C GLY A 100 -7.72 -15.81 -15.44
N GLY A 101 -7.14 -16.99 -15.25
CA GLY A 101 -7.22 -17.77 -14.01
C GLY A 101 -6.25 -17.29 -12.94
N SER A 102 -6.00 -18.11 -11.92
CA SER A 102 -5.17 -17.74 -10.75
C SER A 102 -3.77 -17.22 -11.13
N GLY A 103 -3.05 -17.91 -12.02
CA GLY A 103 -1.69 -17.53 -12.43
C GLY A 103 -1.67 -16.22 -13.22
N GLY A 104 -2.54 -16.06 -14.22
CA GLY A 104 -2.64 -14.83 -15.01
C GLY A 104 -3.07 -13.64 -14.14
N THR A 105 -4.00 -13.86 -13.20
CA THR A 105 -4.41 -12.84 -12.23
C THR A 105 -3.23 -12.41 -11.36
N ALA A 106 -2.47 -13.36 -10.79
CA ALA A 106 -1.32 -13.05 -9.95
C ALA A 106 -0.28 -12.20 -10.67
N ILE A 107 0.10 -12.59 -11.90
CA ILE A 107 1.10 -11.88 -12.69
C ILE A 107 0.62 -10.46 -13.03
N ALA A 108 -0.59 -10.33 -13.58
CA ALA A 108 -1.09 -9.04 -14.04
C ALA A 108 -1.33 -8.05 -12.88
N THR A 109 -1.98 -8.51 -11.80
CA THR A 109 -2.29 -7.64 -10.66
C THR A 109 -1.06 -7.21 -9.89
N ALA A 110 0.02 -7.99 -9.90
CA ALA A 110 1.30 -7.61 -9.32
C ALA A 110 1.84 -6.31 -9.97
N GLY A 111 1.86 -6.24 -11.31
CA GLY A 111 2.21 -5.01 -12.00
C GLY A 111 1.18 -3.90 -11.85
N MET A 112 -0.12 -4.22 -11.87
CA MET A 112 -1.20 -3.24 -11.65
C MET A 112 -1.07 -2.54 -10.30
N ARG A 113 -0.68 -3.25 -9.23
CA ARG A 113 -0.45 -2.67 -7.90
C ARG A 113 0.71 -1.68 -7.84
N LYS A 114 1.63 -1.73 -8.80
CA LYS A 114 2.77 -0.78 -8.89
C LYS A 114 2.43 0.50 -9.66
N LEU A 115 1.26 0.57 -10.28
CA LEU A 115 0.78 1.78 -10.94
C LEU A 115 0.12 2.72 -9.93
N PRO A 116 0.21 4.04 -10.14
CA PRO A 116 -0.44 5.01 -9.26
C PRO A 116 -1.95 4.75 -9.11
N VAL A 117 -2.51 5.09 -7.95
CA VAL A 117 -3.96 5.16 -7.74
C VAL A 117 -4.57 6.15 -8.75
N GLY A 118 -5.75 5.83 -9.27
CA GLY A 118 -6.44 6.63 -10.29
C GLY A 118 -6.07 6.28 -11.74
N VAL A 119 -5.01 5.53 -11.99
CA VAL A 119 -4.77 4.91 -13.31
C VAL A 119 -5.80 3.80 -13.51
N PRO A 120 -6.60 3.80 -14.59
CA PRO A 120 -7.59 2.76 -14.84
C PRO A 120 -6.97 1.35 -14.87
N LYS A 121 -7.48 0.44 -14.04
CA LYS A 121 -7.01 -0.95 -13.91
C LYS A 121 -8.21 -1.88 -13.89
N VAL A 122 -8.30 -2.78 -14.85
CA VAL A 122 -9.39 -3.76 -14.96
C VAL A 122 -8.82 -5.17 -15.09
N MET A 123 -9.31 -6.08 -14.24
CA MET A 123 -8.95 -7.49 -14.25
C MET A 123 -10.19 -8.38 -14.32
N VAL A 124 -10.35 -9.16 -15.40
CA VAL A 124 -11.37 -10.21 -15.47
C VAL A 124 -10.78 -11.52 -14.96
N SER A 125 -11.33 -12.07 -13.88
CA SER A 125 -10.67 -13.19 -13.19
C SER A 125 -11.65 -14.26 -12.70
N THR A 126 -11.21 -15.52 -12.80
CA THR A 126 -11.88 -16.64 -12.14
C THR A 126 -11.77 -16.53 -10.61
N MET A 127 -10.81 -15.75 -10.10
CA MET A 127 -10.57 -15.56 -8.65
C MET A 127 -11.42 -14.45 -8.05
N ALA A 128 -12.09 -13.64 -8.88
CA ALA A 128 -12.85 -12.48 -8.40
C ALA A 128 -14.14 -12.81 -7.63
N SER A 129 -14.54 -14.09 -7.57
CA SER A 129 -15.67 -14.55 -6.75
C SER A 129 -15.29 -15.00 -5.34
N GLY A 130 -13.99 -15.00 -5.00
CA GLY A 130 -13.43 -15.39 -3.71
C GLY A 130 -12.70 -14.27 -3.01
N ASP A 131 -11.71 -14.62 -2.19
CA ASP A 131 -10.81 -13.66 -1.56
C ASP A 131 -9.91 -13.02 -2.62
N THR A 132 -10.09 -11.73 -2.86
CA THR A 132 -9.32 -10.95 -3.82
C THR A 132 -8.15 -10.20 -3.18
N SER A 133 -8.05 -10.17 -1.86
CA SER A 133 -7.03 -9.41 -1.12
C SER A 133 -5.59 -9.72 -1.55
N PRO A 134 -5.19 -10.98 -1.85
CA PRO A 134 -3.84 -11.27 -2.32
C PRO A 134 -3.51 -10.65 -3.69
N TYR A 135 -4.54 -10.38 -4.50
CA TYR A 135 -4.41 -9.84 -5.85
C TYR A 135 -4.47 -8.32 -5.88
N VAL A 136 -5.46 -7.74 -5.22
CA VAL A 136 -5.68 -6.28 -5.28
C VAL A 136 -4.82 -5.53 -4.26
N GLY A 137 -4.50 -6.15 -3.11
CA GLY A 137 -3.77 -5.47 -2.04
C GLY A 137 -4.48 -4.16 -1.64
N ALA A 138 -3.70 -3.08 -1.62
CA ALA A 138 -4.17 -1.71 -1.36
C ALA A 138 -4.36 -0.89 -2.65
N SER A 139 -4.57 -1.53 -3.81
CA SER A 139 -4.72 -0.86 -5.11
C SER A 139 -6.18 -0.82 -5.57
N ASP A 140 -6.51 0.19 -6.37
CA ASP A 140 -7.81 0.46 -6.97
C ASP A 140 -8.10 -0.40 -8.22
N ILE A 141 -7.80 -1.69 -8.19
CA ILE A 141 -8.06 -2.61 -9.29
C ILE A 141 -9.54 -3.00 -9.32
N ALA A 142 -10.22 -2.69 -10.43
CA ALA A 142 -11.58 -3.18 -10.67
C ALA A 142 -11.53 -4.65 -11.11
N MET A 143 -12.07 -5.55 -10.28
CA MET A 143 -12.14 -6.98 -10.55
C MET A 143 -13.50 -7.37 -11.10
N PHE A 144 -13.52 -8.05 -12.26
CA PHE A 144 -14.71 -8.62 -12.87
C PHE A 144 -14.68 -10.14 -12.72
N PRO A 145 -15.67 -10.78 -12.05
CA PRO A 145 -15.79 -12.23 -12.05
C PRO A 145 -16.02 -12.74 -13.46
N SER A 146 -15.20 -13.69 -13.93
CA SER A 146 -15.41 -14.32 -15.22
C SER A 146 -16.59 -15.27 -15.23
N ILE A 147 -17.06 -15.68 -14.04
CA ILE A 147 -18.15 -16.64 -13.77
C ILE A 147 -17.80 -18.06 -14.23
N VAL A 148 -17.30 -18.17 -15.45
CA VAL A 148 -16.77 -19.41 -16.04
C VAL A 148 -15.27 -19.29 -16.27
N ASP A 149 -14.60 -20.39 -16.57
CA ASP A 149 -13.19 -20.34 -16.90
C ASP A 149 -12.94 -19.46 -18.15
N VAL A 150 -11.80 -18.80 -18.17
CA VAL A 150 -11.35 -18.01 -19.32
C VAL A 150 -10.72 -18.98 -20.32
N ALA A 151 -11.57 -19.67 -21.08
CA ALA A 151 -11.19 -20.69 -22.05
C ALA A 151 -12.14 -20.67 -23.26
N GLY A 152 -11.68 -20.08 -24.34
CA GLY A 152 -12.45 -19.88 -25.57
C GLY A 152 -13.47 -18.74 -25.49
N ILE A 153 -13.93 -18.32 -26.66
CA ILE A 153 -14.98 -17.30 -26.82
C ILE A 153 -16.31 -17.97 -27.10
N ASN A 154 -17.28 -17.73 -26.21
CA ASN A 154 -18.67 -18.14 -26.40
C ASN A 154 -19.60 -16.97 -26.07
N SER A 155 -20.90 -17.11 -26.30
CA SER A 155 -21.87 -16.03 -26.08
C SER A 155 -21.87 -15.48 -24.66
N PHE A 156 -21.58 -16.32 -23.67
CA PHE A 156 -21.55 -15.91 -22.27
C PHE A 156 -20.23 -15.19 -21.94
N SER A 157 -19.06 -15.82 -22.24
CA SER A 157 -17.76 -15.20 -21.97
C SER A 157 -17.60 -13.88 -22.73
N ALA A 158 -18.09 -13.81 -23.98
CA ALA A 158 -18.12 -12.57 -24.77
C ALA A 158 -18.91 -11.45 -24.06
N THR A 159 -20.03 -11.78 -23.41
CA THR A 159 -20.80 -10.77 -22.63
C THR A 159 -19.98 -10.20 -21.49
N ILE A 160 -19.32 -11.04 -20.69
CA ILE A 160 -18.48 -10.59 -19.58
C ILE A 160 -17.30 -9.77 -20.06
N PHE A 161 -16.61 -10.23 -21.10
CA PHE A 161 -15.46 -9.51 -21.67
C PHE A 161 -15.87 -8.14 -22.23
N ASN A 162 -16.99 -8.06 -22.94
CA ASN A 162 -17.52 -6.79 -23.46
C ASN A 162 -17.88 -5.82 -22.33
N ASN A 163 -18.48 -6.28 -21.23
CA ASN A 163 -18.78 -5.44 -20.08
C ASN A 163 -17.51 -4.87 -19.45
N ALA A 164 -16.47 -5.68 -19.30
CA ALA A 164 -15.18 -5.24 -18.75
C ALA A 164 -14.45 -4.28 -19.71
N VAL A 165 -14.50 -4.53 -21.03
CA VAL A 165 -13.97 -3.61 -22.05
C VAL A 165 -14.71 -2.27 -22.02
N ALA A 166 -16.04 -2.28 -21.95
CA ALA A 166 -16.85 -1.07 -21.87
C ALA A 166 -16.56 -0.26 -20.59
N ALA A 167 -16.40 -0.95 -19.45
CA ALA A 167 -16.02 -0.30 -18.19
C ALA A 167 -14.64 0.38 -18.30
N MET A 168 -13.65 -0.34 -18.84
CA MET A 168 -12.30 0.21 -19.06
C MET A 168 -12.31 1.41 -20.02
N THR A 169 -13.05 1.31 -21.12
CA THR A 169 -13.23 2.42 -22.07
C THR A 169 -13.84 3.64 -21.39
N GLY A 170 -14.90 3.43 -20.59
CA GLY A 170 -15.52 4.51 -19.82
C GLY A 170 -14.56 5.18 -18.83
N MET A 171 -13.74 4.39 -18.11
CA MET A 171 -12.70 4.92 -17.21
C MET A 171 -11.65 5.75 -17.96
N LEU A 172 -11.27 5.36 -19.18
CA LEU A 172 -10.28 6.07 -20.00
C LEU A 172 -10.82 7.36 -20.58
N GLU A 173 -12.08 7.37 -21.04
CA GLU A 173 -12.70 8.52 -21.72
C GLU A 173 -13.31 9.53 -20.77
N HIS A 174 -13.79 9.08 -19.61
CA HIS A 174 -14.51 9.89 -18.63
C HIS A 174 -13.73 10.00 -17.30
N ALA A 175 -12.43 10.26 -17.37
CA ALA A 175 -11.63 10.54 -16.18
C ALA A 175 -12.27 11.68 -15.38
N ALA A 176 -12.32 11.52 -14.05
CA ALA A 176 -12.86 12.55 -13.17
C ALA A 176 -12.18 13.90 -13.43
N PRO A 177 -12.92 15.01 -13.49
CA PRO A 177 -12.33 16.32 -13.64
C PRO A 177 -11.38 16.58 -12.46
N LYS A 178 -10.20 17.14 -12.77
CA LYS A 178 -9.32 17.63 -11.70
C LYS A 178 -10.03 18.79 -11.02
N HIS A 179 -10.26 18.66 -9.72
CA HIS A 179 -10.78 19.77 -8.91
C HIS A 179 -9.66 20.79 -8.72
N GLU A 180 -9.65 21.86 -9.50
CA GLU A 180 -8.64 22.93 -9.42
C GLU A 180 -8.71 23.70 -8.08
N ASP A 181 -9.87 23.70 -7.42
CA ASP A 181 -10.12 24.34 -6.11
C ASP A 181 -10.08 23.36 -4.92
N SER A 182 -9.50 22.17 -5.08
CA SER A 182 -9.41 21.22 -3.98
C SER A 182 -8.41 21.70 -2.92
N LYS A 183 -8.82 21.65 -1.64
CA LYS A 183 -7.90 21.88 -0.52
C LYS A 183 -6.74 20.91 -0.59
N PRO A 184 -5.52 21.28 -0.12
CA PRO A 184 -4.42 20.34 -0.04
C PRO A 184 -4.79 19.15 0.83
N LEU A 185 -4.57 17.92 0.30
CA LEU A 185 -4.85 16.67 1.01
C LEU A 185 -3.72 16.35 2.00
N VAL A 186 -4.08 16.13 3.25
CA VAL A 186 -3.21 15.63 4.31
C VAL A 186 -3.64 14.22 4.67
N ALA A 187 -2.69 13.29 4.77
CA ALA A 187 -2.93 11.97 5.32
C ALA A 187 -2.69 11.97 6.82
N ALA A 188 -3.56 11.31 7.60
CA ALA A 188 -3.37 11.09 9.03
C ALA A 188 -3.59 9.63 9.37
N THR A 189 -2.80 9.06 10.28
CA THR A 189 -2.95 7.68 10.74
C THR A 189 -3.61 7.62 12.11
N MET A 190 -4.50 6.67 12.31
CA MET A 190 -5.29 6.50 13.51
C MET A 190 -5.41 5.02 13.89
N PHE A 191 -5.39 4.75 15.17
CA PHE A 191 -5.82 3.49 15.75
C PHE A 191 -6.85 3.76 16.87
N GLY A 192 -7.62 2.74 17.28
CA GLY A 192 -8.67 2.96 18.29
C GLY A 192 -8.22 3.73 19.53
N VAL A 193 -7.01 3.44 20.01
CA VAL A 193 -6.42 4.02 21.21
C VAL A 193 -5.72 5.38 21.01
N THR A 194 -5.65 5.89 19.79
CA THR A 194 -5.14 7.23 19.43
C THR A 194 -6.21 8.10 18.77
N THR A 195 -7.45 7.61 18.71
CA THR A 195 -8.58 8.31 18.06
C THR A 195 -8.77 9.75 18.54
N PRO A 196 -8.71 10.06 19.88
CA PRO A 196 -8.90 11.44 20.35
C PRO A 196 -7.87 12.42 19.77
N ALA A 197 -6.60 12.01 19.71
CA ALA A 197 -5.53 12.83 19.12
C ALA A 197 -5.82 13.17 17.65
N ILE A 198 -6.18 12.15 16.87
CA ILE A 198 -6.39 12.32 15.44
C ILE A 198 -7.64 13.15 15.14
N GLN A 199 -8.73 12.95 15.88
CA GLN A 199 -9.94 13.77 15.71
C GLN A 199 -9.65 15.26 16.02
N LYS A 200 -8.83 15.53 17.04
CA LYS A 200 -8.44 16.88 17.41
C LYS A 200 -7.53 17.51 16.34
N ALA A 201 -6.49 16.78 15.90
CA ALA A 201 -5.58 17.22 14.88
C ALA A 201 -6.29 17.44 13.52
N GLN A 202 -7.20 16.53 13.14
CA GLN A 202 -8.03 16.65 11.95
C GLN A 202 -8.86 17.94 11.97
N ALA A 203 -9.61 18.17 13.05
CA ALA A 203 -10.42 19.38 13.18
C ALA A 203 -9.57 20.66 13.09
N TYR A 204 -8.35 20.63 13.65
CA TYR A 204 -7.42 21.75 13.56
C TYR A 204 -6.94 21.98 12.12
N LEU A 205 -6.50 20.93 11.40
CA LEU A 205 -6.06 21.01 10.01
C LEU A 205 -7.19 21.47 9.09
N GLU A 206 -8.40 20.93 9.26
CA GLU A 206 -9.58 21.32 8.46
C GLU A 206 -9.96 22.78 8.65
N SER A 207 -9.84 23.31 9.88
CA SER A 207 -10.06 24.73 10.19
C SER A 207 -9.00 25.65 9.57
N ASN A 208 -7.83 25.12 9.26
CA ASN A 208 -6.73 25.82 8.58
C ASN A 208 -6.70 25.60 7.07
N GLY A 209 -7.77 25.04 6.49
CA GLY A 209 -7.93 24.98 5.03
C GLY A 209 -7.42 23.73 4.35
N TYR A 210 -7.11 22.68 5.10
CA TYR A 210 -6.70 21.37 4.56
C TYR A 210 -7.90 20.42 4.47
N GLU A 211 -7.76 19.38 3.66
CA GLU A 211 -8.65 18.21 3.66
C GLU A 211 -7.86 17.03 4.24
N VAL A 212 -8.44 16.28 5.18
CA VAL A 212 -7.73 15.23 5.90
C VAL A 212 -8.31 13.86 5.59
N LEU A 213 -7.47 12.97 5.06
CA LEU A 213 -7.78 11.56 4.89
C LEU A 213 -7.21 10.77 6.07
N VAL A 214 -8.10 10.14 6.85
CA VAL A 214 -7.71 9.34 8.01
C VAL A 214 -7.59 7.88 7.60
N PHE A 215 -6.42 7.28 7.85
CA PHE A 215 -6.12 5.88 7.60
C PHE A 215 -6.07 5.12 8.91
N HIS A 216 -6.83 4.03 9.02
CA HIS A 216 -6.78 3.16 10.18
C HIS A 216 -5.51 2.29 10.11
N ALA A 217 -4.60 2.45 11.05
CA ALA A 217 -3.30 1.76 11.10
C ALA A 217 -3.47 0.26 11.43
N THR A 218 -3.96 -0.49 10.46
CA THR A 218 -4.30 -1.92 10.55
C THR A 218 -3.63 -2.74 9.44
N GLY A 219 -2.43 -2.34 9.02
CA GLY A 219 -1.68 -2.93 7.93
C GLY A 219 -2.16 -2.45 6.56
N THR A 220 -3.42 -2.69 6.24
CA THR A 220 -4.01 -2.21 4.97
C THR A 220 -4.06 -0.69 4.92
N GLY A 221 -4.40 -0.02 6.03
CA GLY A 221 -4.47 1.45 6.08
C GLY A 221 -3.13 2.11 5.81
N GLY A 222 -2.05 1.64 6.46
CA GLY A 222 -0.70 2.13 6.17
C GLY A 222 -0.30 1.91 4.72
N LYS A 223 -0.52 0.72 4.16
CA LYS A 223 -0.26 0.43 2.73
C LYS A 223 -1.04 1.35 1.78
N CYS A 224 -2.32 1.62 2.08
CA CYS A 224 -3.14 2.55 1.28
C CYS A 224 -2.58 3.98 1.35
N MET A 225 -2.20 4.45 2.55
CA MET A 225 -1.58 5.75 2.73
C MET A 225 -0.29 5.89 1.93
N GLU A 226 0.66 4.94 2.08
CA GLU A 226 1.91 4.91 1.33
C GLU A 226 1.66 4.93 -0.20
N SER A 227 0.64 4.20 -0.68
CA SER A 227 0.27 4.19 -2.09
C SER A 227 -0.23 5.54 -2.60
N LEU A 228 -1.05 6.26 -1.81
CA LEU A 228 -1.54 7.59 -2.17
C LEU A 228 -0.44 8.66 -2.12
N ILE A 229 0.50 8.54 -1.20
CA ILE A 229 1.70 9.39 -1.14
C ILE A 229 2.54 9.18 -2.41
N ASN A 230 2.84 7.93 -2.76
CA ASN A 230 3.58 7.56 -3.98
C ASN A 230 2.85 8.02 -5.25
N GLY A 231 1.52 8.06 -5.23
CA GLY A 231 0.68 8.59 -6.31
C GLY A 231 0.66 10.12 -6.43
N GLY A 232 1.29 10.85 -5.50
CA GLY A 232 1.37 12.32 -5.50
C GLY A 232 0.08 13.03 -5.06
N PHE A 233 -0.89 12.30 -4.49
CA PHE A 233 -2.15 12.87 -4.01
C PHE A 233 -2.00 13.63 -2.70
N ILE A 234 -1.11 13.17 -1.82
CA ILE A 234 -0.91 13.68 -0.47
C ILE A 234 0.13 14.80 -0.49
N LYS A 235 -0.17 15.91 0.19
CA LYS A 235 0.69 17.10 0.29
C LYS A 235 1.35 17.26 1.66
N GLY A 236 0.87 16.54 2.67
CA GLY A 236 1.45 16.48 4.00
C GLY A 236 1.01 15.22 4.73
N VAL A 237 1.83 14.71 5.64
CA VAL A 237 1.57 13.48 6.37
C VAL A 237 1.64 13.74 7.87
N LEU A 238 0.55 13.44 8.58
CA LEU A 238 0.47 13.42 10.03
C LEU A 238 0.42 11.97 10.50
N ASP A 239 1.57 11.33 10.57
CA ASP A 239 1.72 9.92 10.91
C ASP A 239 1.89 9.72 12.41
N LEU A 240 0.84 10.04 13.18
CA LEU A 240 0.88 9.98 14.65
C LEU A 240 0.78 8.55 15.18
N THR A 241 0.36 7.58 14.37
CA THR A 241 0.09 6.21 14.81
C THR A 241 0.84 5.22 13.95
N THR A 242 1.89 4.64 14.50
CA THR A 242 2.85 3.77 13.82
C THR A 242 2.83 2.33 14.31
N THR A 243 1.80 1.93 15.07
CA THR A 243 1.60 0.60 15.67
C THR A 243 1.81 -0.58 14.73
N GLU A 244 1.69 -0.37 13.42
CA GLU A 244 1.95 -1.38 12.39
C GLU A 244 3.39 -1.91 12.43
N TRP A 245 4.33 -1.13 12.98
CA TRP A 245 5.71 -1.58 13.24
C TRP A 245 5.80 -2.62 14.36
N CYS A 246 4.92 -2.53 15.38
CA CYS A 246 4.85 -3.55 16.42
C CYS A 246 4.52 -4.91 15.82
N ASP A 247 3.54 -4.93 14.92
CA ASP A 247 3.09 -6.14 14.23
C ASP A 247 4.14 -6.67 13.24
N GLU A 248 4.86 -5.79 12.56
CA GLU A 248 5.95 -6.19 11.64
C GLU A 248 7.10 -6.86 12.40
N ILE A 249 7.47 -6.33 13.56
CA ILE A 249 8.62 -6.81 14.36
C ILE A 249 8.27 -8.06 15.16
N ALA A 250 7.09 -8.09 15.80
CA ALA A 250 6.69 -9.20 16.67
C ALA A 250 5.74 -10.21 16.00
N GLY A 251 5.50 -10.09 14.70
CA GLY A 251 4.70 -11.03 13.94
C GLY A 251 3.19 -10.94 14.22
N GLY A 252 2.69 -9.76 14.53
CA GLY A 252 1.26 -9.48 14.66
C GLY A 252 0.54 -9.50 13.30
N VAL A 253 -0.80 -9.43 13.35
CA VAL A 253 -1.64 -9.63 12.16
C VAL A 253 -1.96 -8.34 11.39
N LEU A 254 -1.57 -7.17 11.91
CA LEU A 254 -1.88 -5.87 11.33
C LEU A 254 -0.64 -5.15 10.75
N ASN A 255 0.39 -5.89 10.32
CA ASN A 255 1.59 -5.29 9.76
C ASN A 255 1.36 -4.62 8.41
N ALA A 256 2.03 -3.50 8.18
CA ALA A 256 2.04 -2.80 6.90
C ALA A 256 3.24 -3.16 6.01
N GLY A 257 4.13 -4.02 6.47
CA GLY A 257 5.36 -4.42 5.79
C GLY A 257 6.52 -3.47 6.04
N PRO A 258 7.71 -3.84 5.55
CA PRO A 258 8.97 -3.13 5.83
C PRO A 258 9.09 -1.74 5.17
N ASP A 259 8.17 -1.38 4.28
CA ASP A 259 8.18 -0.08 3.59
C ASP A 259 7.32 0.99 4.31
N ARG A 260 6.73 0.68 5.47
CA ARG A 260 5.94 1.61 6.28
C ARG A 260 6.77 2.85 6.66
N CYS A 261 6.19 4.04 6.62
CA CYS A 261 6.81 5.36 6.82
C CYS A 261 7.83 5.79 5.73
N SER A 262 7.97 5.06 4.61
CA SER A 262 8.99 5.39 3.61
C SER A 262 8.51 6.33 2.50
N ALA A 263 7.24 6.29 2.11
CA ALA A 263 6.78 7.04 0.94
C ALA A 263 6.91 8.56 1.11
N ALA A 264 6.56 9.11 2.28
CA ALA A 264 6.73 10.54 2.55
C ALA A 264 8.21 10.96 2.46
N ALA A 265 9.09 10.18 3.08
CA ALA A 265 10.53 10.42 3.10
C ALA A 265 11.11 10.43 1.68
N LEU A 266 10.82 9.40 0.87
CA LEU A 266 11.37 9.22 -0.48
C LEU A 266 10.79 10.19 -1.52
N ASN A 267 9.56 10.68 -1.32
CA ASN A 267 8.90 11.62 -2.23
C ASN A 267 9.02 13.09 -1.79
N GLY A 268 9.71 13.37 -0.69
CA GLY A 268 9.90 14.73 -0.18
C GLY A 268 8.61 15.38 0.33
N VAL A 269 7.62 14.58 0.72
CA VAL A 269 6.36 15.07 1.27
C VAL A 269 6.59 15.47 2.73
N PRO A 270 6.24 16.71 3.14
CA PRO A 270 6.34 17.14 4.53
C PRO A 270 5.64 16.18 5.48
N ALA A 271 6.32 15.76 6.55
CA ALA A 271 5.78 14.75 7.46
C ALA A 271 6.06 15.08 8.94
N VAL A 272 5.07 14.82 9.78
CA VAL A 272 5.22 14.69 11.23
C VAL A 272 4.95 13.24 11.58
N VAL A 273 5.92 12.58 12.18
CA VAL A 273 5.85 11.17 12.61
C VAL A 273 5.83 11.12 14.14
N SER A 274 5.05 10.20 14.71
CA SER A 274 5.08 9.91 16.13
C SER A 274 4.96 8.41 16.37
N VAL A 275 4.92 8.01 17.63
CA VAL A 275 5.00 6.63 18.11
C VAL A 275 3.67 6.16 18.73
N GLY A 276 2.57 6.72 18.26
CA GLY A 276 1.24 6.38 18.79
C GLY A 276 0.91 4.91 18.63
N ALA A 277 0.48 4.30 19.74
CA ALA A 277 0.13 2.88 19.86
C ALA A 277 1.29 1.90 19.56
N ASP A 278 2.55 2.32 19.73
CA ASP A 278 3.71 1.42 19.62
C ASP A 278 3.93 0.56 20.90
N ASP A 279 3.00 0.65 21.83
CA ASP A 279 2.89 -0.19 23.01
C ASP A 279 2.22 -1.55 22.75
N MET A 280 1.67 -1.81 21.54
CA MET A 280 0.83 -2.99 21.30
C MET A 280 1.05 -3.71 19.98
N VAL A 281 1.17 -5.04 20.09
CA VAL A 281 1.10 -6.00 18.96
C VAL A 281 -0.32 -6.56 18.89
N ASN A 282 -0.84 -6.73 17.67
CA ASN A 282 -2.21 -7.18 17.45
C ASN A 282 -2.28 -8.63 17.02
N PHE A 283 -3.12 -9.41 17.69
CA PHE A 283 -3.45 -10.80 17.32
C PHE A 283 -4.96 -10.96 17.18
N GLY A 284 -5.36 -12.09 16.59
CA GLY A 284 -6.76 -12.52 16.48
C GLY A 284 -7.39 -12.90 17.84
N PRO A 285 -8.40 -13.81 17.86
CA PRO A 285 -8.96 -14.32 19.09
C PRO A 285 -7.90 -14.86 20.06
N TRP A 286 -8.18 -14.77 21.36
CA TRP A 286 -7.23 -15.11 22.42
C TRP A 286 -6.53 -16.46 22.25
N ASP A 287 -7.24 -17.47 21.80
CA ASP A 287 -6.76 -18.83 21.55
C ASP A 287 -5.90 -18.97 20.29
N THR A 288 -5.81 -17.92 19.48
CA THR A 288 -4.94 -17.86 18.29
C THR A 288 -3.60 -17.17 18.55
N VAL A 289 -3.37 -16.61 19.74
CA VAL A 289 -2.08 -16.03 20.13
C VAL A 289 -1.03 -17.12 20.15
N PRO A 290 0.14 -16.92 19.47
CA PRO A 290 1.20 -17.92 19.44
C PRO A 290 1.62 -18.39 20.84
N GLU A 291 1.91 -19.69 21.00
CA GLU A 291 2.16 -20.31 22.29
C GLU A 291 3.30 -19.63 23.05
N HIS A 292 4.37 -19.21 22.35
CA HIS A 292 5.53 -18.54 22.95
C HIS A 292 5.22 -17.12 23.49
N TYR A 293 4.07 -16.55 23.14
CA TYR A 293 3.61 -15.25 23.65
C TYR A 293 2.58 -15.34 24.77
N GLN A 294 2.08 -16.54 25.12
CA GLN A 294 1.01 -16.69 26.10
C GLN A 294 1.38 -16.23 27.52
N SER A 295 2.68 -16.16 27.84
CA SER A 295 3.17 -15.64 29.14
C SER A 295 3.41 -14.12 29.17
N ARG A 296 3.21 -13.44 28.05
CA ARG A 296 3.40 -11.97 27.92
C ARG A 296 2.22 -11.20 28.54
N ASN A 297 2.38 -9.90 28.68
CA ASN A 297 1.27 -9.01 29.07
C ASN A 297 0.26 -8.94 27.92
N LEU A 298 -0.82 -9.70 28.03
CA LEU A 298 -1.89 -9.80 27.03
C LEU A 298 -3.15 -9.10 27.53
N TYR A 299 -3.81 -8.36 26.64
CA TYR A 299 -5.07 -7.68 26.90
C TYR A 299 -6.13 -8.11 25.88
N LYS A 300 -7.23 -8.69 26.38
CA LYS A 300 -8.38 -9.09 25.56
C LYS A 300 -9.20 -7.84 25.22
N HIS A 301 -8.93 -7.26 24.07
CA HIS A 301 -9.62 -6.04 23.62
C HIS A 301 -11.10 -6.31 23.29
N ASN A 302 -11.35 -7.40 22.56
CA ASN A 302 -12.69 -7.86 22.22
C ASN A 302 -12.64 -9.39 21.87
N PRO A 303 -13.77 -10.05 21.53
CA PRO A 303 -13.76 -11.49 21.22
C PRO A 303 -12.84 -11.91 20.07
N THR A 304 -12.52 -11.00 19.15
CA THR A 304 -11.74 -11.29 17.93
C THR A 304 -10.38 -10.61 17.90
N VAL A 305 -10.02 -9.82 18.92
CA VAL A 305 -8.75 -9.08 18.98
C VAL A 305 -8.12 -9.21 20.36
N THR A 306 -6.89 -9.65 20.38
CA THR A 306 -6.01 -9.71 21.55
C THR A 306 -4.82 -8.80 21.30
N LEU A 307 -4.50 -7.92 22.24
CA LEU A 307 -3.32 -7.06 22.22
C LEU A 307 -2.24 -7.63 23.12
N MET A 308 -0.98 -7.47 22.74
CA MET A 308 0.19 -7.85 23.51
C MET A 308 1.10 -6.63 23.70
N ARG A 309 1.48 -6.33 24.94
CA ARG A 309 2.43 -5.23 25.24
C ARG A 309 3.79 -5.53 24.61
N THR A 310 4.37 -4.57 23.92
CA THR A 310 5.75 -4.63 23.40
C THR A 310 6.77 -4.63 24.54
N THR A 311 7.92 -5.27 24.36
CA THR A 311 9.03 -5.29 25.32
C THR A 311 10.01 -4.14 25.06
N VAL A 312 10.97 -3.96 25.98
CA VAL A 312 12.11 -3.03 25.79
C VAL A 312 12.84 -3.33 24.47
N GLU A 313 13.18 -4.59 24.21
CA GLU A 313 13.91 -5.00 23.02
C GLU A 313 13.11 -4.81 21.73
N GLU A 314 11.80 -5.04 21.78
CA GLU A 314 10.90 -4.78 20.66
C GLU A 314 10.77 -3.27 20.42
N ASN A 315 10.64 -2.46 21.46
CA ASN A 315 10.60 -1.00 21.36
C ASN A 315 11.90 -0.41 20.80
N GLU A 316 13.06 -0.96 21.16
CA GLU A 316 14.32 -0.58 20.52
C GLU A 316 14.32 -0.88 19.02
N GLN A 317 13.77 -2.02 18.59
CA GLN A 317 13.70 -2.39 17.18
C GLN A 317 12.70 -1.50 16.42
N ILE A 318 11.56 -1.17 17.04
CA ILE A 318 10.56 -0.23 16.49
C ILE A 318 11.20 1.14 16.29
N GLY A 319 11.90 1.65 17.32
CA GLY A 319 12.60 2.94 17.25
C GLY A 319 13.61 2.98 16.11
N ARG A 320 14.43 1.92 15.92
CA ARG A 320 15.37 1.82 14.80
C ARG A 320 14.66 1.81 13.46
N ALA A 321 13.57 1.04 13.33
CA ALA A 321 12.82 0.97 12.08
C ALA A 321 12.23 2.33 11.69
N ILE A 322 11.68 3.09 12.65
CA ILE A 322 11.17 4.44 12.41
C ILE A 322 12.31 5.41 12.06
N ALA A 323 13.43 5.38 12.82
CA ALA A 323 14.58 6.26 12.57
C ALA A 323 15.17 6.01 11.18
N ASP A 324 15.34 4.74 10.77
CA ASP A 324 15.82 4.37 9.44
C ASP A 324 14.96 4.99 8.32
N LYS A 325 13.62 4.97 8.46
CA LYS A 325 12.71 5.55 7.47
C LYS A 325 12.75 7.07 7.46
N VAL A 326 12.72 7.67 8.64
CA VAL A 326 12.80 9.12 8.81
C VAL A 326 14.11 9.67 8.25
N ASN A 327 15.23 8.99 8.47
CA ASN A 327 16.54 9.38 7.95
C ASN A 327 16.66 9.31 6.42
N MET A 328 15.72 8.65 5.72
CA MET A 328 15.63 8.71 4.25
C MET A 328 15.02 10.02 3.74
N SER A 329 14.53 10.90 4.61
CA SER A 329 13.78 12.08 4.21
C SER A 329 14.60 13.01 3.31
N ILE A 330 14.00 13.36 2.17
CA ILE A 330 14.50 14.37 1.24
C ILE A 330 13.67 15.67 1.31
N GLY A 331 12.58 15.68 2.06
CA GLY A 331 11.73 16.83 2.35
C GLY A 331 11.70 17.14 3.86
N PRO A 332 10.95 18.20 4.26
CA PRO A 332 10.82 18.58 5.66
C PRO A 332 10.18 17.48 6.51
N CYS A 333 10.83 17.13 7.63
CA CYS A 333 10.34 16.08 8.53
C CYS A 333 10.53 16.47 10.00
N ALA A 334 9.60 16.06 10.84
CA ALA A 334 9.75 16.11 12.30
C ALA A 334 9.27 14.82 12.94
N VAL A 335 9.92 14.42 14.03
CA VAL A 335 9.46 13.33 14.91
C VAL A 335 9.04 13.94 16.22
N MET A 336 7.83 13.59 16.70
CA MET A 336 7.27 14.14 17.94
C MET A 336 7.02 13.02 18.96
N LEU A 337 7.60 13.15 20.16
CA LEU A 337 7.52 12.15 21.22
C LEU A 337 6.59 12.61 22.35
N PRO A 338 5.51 11.86 22.64
CA PRO A 338 4.63 12.11 23.80
C PRO A 338 5.19 11.41 25.04
N LEU A 339 5.85 12.14 25.92
CA LEU A 339 6.61 11.58 27.04
C LEU A 339 5.74 10.98 28.17
N LYS A 340 4.40 11.11 28.12
CA LYS A 340 3.46 10.62 29.16
C LYS A 340 2.59 9.43 28.70
N GLY A 341 2.96 8.77 27.61
CA GLY A 341 2.28 7.59 27.11
C GLY A 341 1.86 7.72 25.65
N VAL A 342 1.92 6.58 24.96
CA VAL A 342 1.78 6.50 23.51
C VAL A 342 0.39 6.03 23.08
N SER A 343 -0.44 5.56 24.00
CA SER A 343 -1.81 5.08 23.70
C SER A 343 -2.74 5.25 24.91
N MET A 344 -4.04 5.13 24.66
CA MET A 344 -5.09 5.21 25.69
C MET A 344 -4.89 4.18 26.82
N ILE A 345 -4.25 3.04 26.54
CA ILE A 345 -3.99 1.97 27.50
C ILE A 345 -2.54 1.97 28.01
N ASP A 346 -1.73 2.89 27.53
CA ASP A 346 -0.37 3.16 28.01
C ASP A 346 -0.33 4.51 28.74
N ALA A 347 -1.00 4.59 29.83
CA ALA A 347 -0.99 5.71 30.76
C ALA A 347 -0.93 5.16 32.19
N GLU A 348 -0.56 5.99 33.18
CA GLU A 348 -0.45 5.55 34.55
C GLU A 348 -1.73 4.88 35.06
N GLY A 349 -1.59 3.63 35.51
CA GLY A 349 -2.70 2.79 35.99
C GLY A 349 -3.45 2.02 34.90
N GLN A 350 -3.06 2.14 33.64
CA GLN A 350 -3.63 1.40 32.53
C GLN A 350 -2.88 0.06 32.26
N PRO A 351 -3.51 -0.90 31.55
CA PRO A 351 -2.97 -2.26 31.40
C PRO A 351 -1.60 -2.37 30.72
N PHE A 352 -1.24 -1.41 29.87
CA PHE A 352 0.01 -1.42 29.11
C PHE A 352 1.00 -0.34 29.57
N TYR A 353 0.69 0.34 30.69
CA TYR A 353 1.63 1.31 31.22
C TYR A 353 3.03 0.72 31.40
N GLY A 354 4.00 1.24 30.64
CA GLY A 354 5.34 0.68 30.51
C GLY A 354 6.40 1.76 30.29
N PRO A 355 6.73 2.56 31.34
CA PRO A 355 7.67 3.67 31.18
C PRO A 355 9.10 3.24 30.83
N GLU A 356 9.51 1.99 31.13
CA GLU A 356 10.81 1.46 30.74
C GLU A 356 10.85 1.16 29.24
N GLU A 357 9.79 0.55 28.71
CA GLU A 357 9.62 0.23 27.29
C GLU A 357 9.54 1.51 26.46
N ASP A 358 8.75 2.49 26.90
CA ASP A 358 8.63 3.78 26.23
C ASP A 358 9.95 4.55 26.24
N ALA A 359 10.66 4.55 27.39
CA ALA A 359 11.97 5.18 27.49
C ALA A 359 12.99 4.56 26.53
N ALA A 360 12.95 3.24 26.30
CA ALA A 360 13.81 2.56 25.35
C ALA A 360 13.52 2.99 23.90
N LEU A 361 12.24 3.06 23.52
CA LEU A 361 11.80 3.58 22.22
C LEU A 361 12.29 5.01 22.00
N PHE A 362 12.01 5.91 22.96
CA PHE A 362 12.41 7.32 22.86
C PHE A 362 13.93 7.49 22.82
N GLN A 363 14.68 6.67 23.58
CA GLN A 363 16.13 6.76 23.59
C GLN A 363 16.75 6.41 22.23
N VAL A 364 16.28 5.35 21.60
CA VAL A 364 16.74 4.97 20.26
C VAL A 364 16.45 6.10 19.25
N LEU A 365 15.26 6.70 19.29
CA LEU A 365 14.93 7.81 18.39
C LEU A 365 15.81 9.03 18.62
N ARG A 366 16.19 9.34 19.90
CA ARG A 366 17.16 10.41 20.22
C ARG A 366 18.54 10.13 19.66
N ASP A 367 18.97 8.88 19.71
CA ASP A 367 20.34 8.51 19.35
C ASP A 367 20.50 8.32 17.84
N GLU A 368 19.46 7.85 17.13
CA GLU A 368 19.59 7.40 15.75
C GLU A 368 18.95 8.35 14.70
N ILE A 369 18.09 9.30 15.11
CA ILE A 369 17.58 10.31 14.16
C ILE A 369 18.69 11.29 13.77
N ASP A 370 18.96 11.40 12.49
CA ASP A 370 19.84 12.40 11.90
C ASP A 370 19.18 13.80 11.97
N PRO A 371 19.72 14.75 12.76
CA PRO A 371 19.13 16.07 12.88
C PRO A 371 19.17 16.91 11.60
N THR A 372 19.91 16.46 10.58
CA THR A 372 19.89 17.08 9.24
C THR A 372 18.71 16.58 8.40
N LYS A 373 18.02 15.52 8.83
CA LYS A 373 16.92 14.89 8.14
C LYS A 373 15.56 15.16 8.78
N ALA A 374 15.52 15.17 10.10
CA ALA A 374 14.30 15.44 10.84
C ALA A 374 14.58 16.18 12.16
N GLU A 375 13.67 17.06 12.54
CA GLU A 375 13.65 17.68 13.83
C GLU A 375 13.01 16.75 14.86
N LEU A 376 13.69 16.46 15.97
CA LEU A 376 13.14 15.72 17.09
C LEU A 376 12.53 16.67 18.11
N ILE A 377 11.26 16.50 18.42
CA ILE A 377 10.49 17.34 19.36
C ILE A 377 9.92 16.45 20.46
N GLU A 378 10.22 16.79 21.70
CA GLU A 378 9.71 16.09 22.87
C GLU A 378 8.67 16.96 23.59
N MET A 379 7.55 16.35 23.98
CA MET A 379 6.51 17.03 24.72
C MET A 379 6.17 16.28 26.00
N ASP A 380 6.13 17.00 27.11
CA ASP A 380 5.68 16.48 28.43
C ASP A 380 4.14 16.34 28.47
N ALA A 381 3.63 15.54 27.52
CA ALA A 381 2.22 15.31 27.23
C ALA A 381 1.98 13.85 26.87
N HIS A 382 0.74 13.40 27.01
CA HIS A 382 0.27 12.11 26.48
C HIS A 382 -0.13 12.28 25.01
N VAL A 383 -0.04 11.21 24.20
CA VAL A 383 -0.39 11.26 22.77
C VAL A 383 -1.79 11.81 22.50
N ASN A 384 -2.74 11.51 23.39
CA ASN A 384 -4.15 11.95 23.28
C ASN A 384 -4.44 13.32 23.94
N ASP A 385 -3.44 14.01 24.48
CA ASP A 385 -3.66 15.35 24.99
C ASP A 385 -3.89 16.35 23.85
N ASP A 386 -4.84 17.25 24.04
CA ASP A 386 -5.19 18.28 23.05
C ASP A 386 -3.98 19.10 22.60
N GLU A 387 -3.09 19.41 23.54
CA GLU A 387 -1.87 20.18 23.28
C GLU A 387 -0.90 19.43 22.37
N PHE A 388 -0.74 18.11 22.53
CA PHE A 388 0.10 17.28 21.67
C PHE A 388 -0.48 17.21 20.26
N ALA A 389 -1.77 16.90 20.15
CA ALA A 389 -2.46 16.76 18.87
C ALA A 389 -2.43 18.07 18.04
N ILE A 390 -2.69 19.21 18.70
CA ILE A 390 -2.65 20.53 18.06
C ILE A 390 -1.23 20.91 17.66
N ALA A 391 -0.24 20.68 18.53
CA ALA A 391 1.16 20.98 18.24
C ALA A 391 1.67 20.18 17.03
N ALA A 392 1.30 18.88 16.93
CA ALA A 392 1.66 18.04 15.81
C ALA A 392 1.02 18.53 14.50
N ALA A 393 -0.26 18.89 14.54
CA ALA A 393 -0.95 19.43 13.37
C ALA A 393 -0.37 20.80 12.94
N GLN A 394 -0.07 21.69 13.88
CA GLN A 394 0.57 22.98 13.60
C GLN A 394 1.97 22.78 13.01
N LYS A 395 2.76 21.86 13.60
CA LYS A 395 4.09 21.54 13.08
C LYS A 395 4.04 21.07 11.63
N LEU A 396 3.06 20.22 11.28
CA LEU A 396 2.88 19.81 9.88
C LEU A 396 2.56 21.01 8.98
N ILE A 397 1.69 21.92 9.39
CA ILE A 397 1.40 23.15 8.64
C ILE A 397 2.68 23.96 8.43
N ASP A 398 3.50 24.11 9.47
CA ASP A 398 4.76 24.86 9.39
C ASP A 398 5.74 24.21 8.40
N LEU A 399 5.85 22.88 8.38
CA LEU A 399 6.67 22.13 7.42
C LEU A 399 6.16 22.24 5.98
N MET A 400 4.84 22.25 5.78
CA MET A 400 4.22 22.40 4.45
C MET A 400 4.38 23.80 3.86
N ASN A 401 4.69 24.80 4.69
CA ASN A 401 4.86 26.20 4.28
C ASN A 401 6.34 26.60 4.10
N GLN A 402 7.28 25.68 4.32
CA GLN A 402 8.72 25.89 4.05
C GLN A 402 9.01 25.75 2.56
#